data_31ba9a071cbd198c0678896de90f559b
#
_entry.id   31ba9a071cbd198c0678896de90f559b
#
_cell.length_a   1.000
_cell.length_b   1.000
_cell.length_c   1.000
_cell.angle_alpha   90.00
_cell.angle_beta   90.00
_cell.angle_gamma   90.00
#
_symmetry.space_group_name_H-M   'P 1'
#
loop_
_entity.id
_entity.type
_entity.pdbx_description
1 polymer ?
#
loop_
_entity_poly.entity_id
_entity_poly.type
_entity_poly.pdbx_seq_one_letter_code
_entity_poly.pdbx_strand_id
1 'polypeptide(L)'
;PILKEEMDLCRKNGIGYYELPIAFDALTVAVSPKNTWMTSITVEDLKTIWEPAAQSKITRWSQIHSDWPDAPIVLFGAGSDSGTFDYFTDAIVGKAKASRGDYTASEDDNVLVQGIENNKNALGYIPFAYYAAQMKKLKAVAIVGKNGPVLPSAENVVKGHYLPLSRPLFMYVSEAAAKRQEVKSFVEYYLTEGPKLIAEVRYIPLPEPAYGMARERFNKGVLGTGFGGVPEVGLAVEEIMSRPP
;
A
#
# COMPACT_ATOMS: atom_id res chain seq x y z
N PRO A 1 -1.29 -5.22 9.28
CA PRO A 1 -1.66 -6.11 10.38
C PRO A 1 -2.29 -5.34 11.52
N ILE A 2 -2.91 -6.07 12.48
CA ILE A 2 -3.48 -5.51 13.69
C ILE A 2 -2.41 -4.79 14.52
N LEU A 3 -2.76 -3.65 15.11
CA LEU A 3 -1.86 -2.88 15.94
C LEU A 3 -1.91 -3.36 17.41
N LYS A 4 -0.85 -3.06 18.16
CA LYS A 4 -0.75 -3.48 19.57
C LYS A 4 -1.92 -2.98 20.41
N GLU A 5 -2.36 -1.74 20.21
CA GLU A 5 -3.52 -1.17 20.92
C GLU A 5 -4.81 -1.94 20.64
N GLU A 6 -5.02 -2.36 19.37
CA GLU A 6 -6.17 -3.17 18.96
C GLU A 6 -6.10 -4.58 19.54
N MET A 7 -4.89 -5.19 19.59
CA MET A 7 -4.65 -6.47 20.25
C MET A 7 -5.00 -6.40 21.73
N ASP A 8 -4.59 -5.32 22.42
CA ASP A 8 -4.87 -5.13 23.85
C ASP A 8 -6.38 -4.93 24.10
N LEU A 9 -7.09 -4.23 23.20
CA LEU A 9 -8.55 -4.12 23.24
C LEU A 9 -9.23 -5.47 23.03
N CYS A 10 -8.79 -6.27 22.07
CA CYS A 10 -9.30 -7.63 21.85
C CYS A 10 -9.11 -8.49 23.10
N ARG A 11 -7.91 -8.48 23.68
CA ARG A 11 -7.60 -9.23 24.92
C ARG A 11 -8.47 -8.78 26.09
N LYS A 12 -8.62 -7.46 26.29
CA LYS A 12 -9.46 -6.89 27.36
C LYS A 12 -10.91 -7.33 27.26
N ASN A 13 -11.43 -7.48 26.04
CA ASN A 13 -12.81 -7.87 25.77
C ASN A 13 -13.00 -9.37 25.56
N GLY A 14 -11.96 -10.19 25.74
CA GLY A 14 -12.03 -11.65 25.55
C GLY A 14 -12.30 -12.04 24.10
N ILE A 15 -11.88 -11.24 23.11
CA ILE A 15 -12.10 -11.48 21.69
C ILE A 15 -10.86 -12.15 21.10
N GLY A 16 -10.99 -13.44 20.76
CA GLY A 16 -10.06 -14.14 19.89
C GLY A 16 -10.32 -13.80 18.42
N TYR A 17 -9.28 -13.77 17.61
CA TYR A 17 -9.40 -13.47 16.18
C TYR A 17 -8.37 -14.26 15.36
N TYR A 18 -8.72 -14.50 14.09
CA TYR A 18 -7.82 -14.99 13.07
C TYR A 18 -7.34 -13.80 12.24
N GLU A 19 -6.05 -13.73 11.96
CA GLU A 19 -5.45 -12.82 10.98
C GLU A 19 -5.04 -13.65 9.76
N LEU A 20 -5.71 -13.42 8.64
CA LEU A 20 -5.54 -14.17 7.41
C LEU A 20 -5.10 -13.23 6.29
N PRO A 21 -3.90 -13.38 5.74
CA PRO A 21 -3.48 -12.58 4.60
C PRO A 21 -4.30 -12.98 3.36
N ILE A 22 -4.71 -11.98 2.58
CA ILE A 22 -5.62 -12.18 1.44
C ILE A 22 -5.09 -11.66 0.11
N ALA A 23 -4.29 -10.59 0.13
CA ALA A 23 -3.74 -9.95 -1.06
C ALA A 23 -2.56 -9.04 -0.70
N PHE A 24 -1.88 -8.51 -1.72
CA PHE A 24 -1.06 -7.31 -1.57
C PHE A 24 -1.77 -6.09 -2.14
N ASP A 25 -1.60 -4.98 -1.45
CA ASP A 25 -1.86 -3.63 -1.93
C ASP A 25 -0.54 -2.94 -2.23
N ALA A 26 -0.52 -2.10 -3.26
CA ALA A 26 0.64 -1.28 -3.58
C ALA A 26 0.22 0.09 -4.07
N LEU A 27 1.05 1.10 -3.79
CA LEU A 27 0.86 2.45 -4.28
C LEU A 27 1.86 2.73 -5.40
N THR A 28 1.41 3.45 -6.41
CA THR A 28 2.26 3.90 -7.52
C THR A 28 2.47 5.40 -7.42
N VAL A 29 3.71 5.81 -7.36
CA VAL A 29 4.11 7.20 -7.62
C VAL A 29 4.16 7.39 -9.13
N ALA A 30 3.42 8.36 -9.64
CA ALA A 30 3.25 8.56 -11.06
C ALA A 30 3.42 10.02 -11.47
N VAL A 31 3.89 10.19 -12.70
CA VAL A 31 4.01 11.47 -13.39
C VAL A 31 3.34 11.39 -14.76
N SER A 32 3.16 12.54 -15.43
CA SER A 32 2.71 12.59 -16.82
C SER A 32 3.70 11.84 -17.74
N PRO A 33 3.24 11.17 -18.79
CA PRO A 33 4.13 10.64 -19.84
C PRO A 33 4.99 11.74 -20.53
N LYS A 34 4.56 13.00 -20.43
CA LYS A 34 5.31 14.17 -20.93
C LYS A 34 6.46 14.59 -20.01
N ASN A 35 6.53 14.04 -18.78
CA ASN A 35 7.65 14.25 -17.89
C ASN A 35 8.81 13.34 -18.32
N THR A 36 9.87 13.93 -18.85
CA THR A 36 11.04 13.20 -19.40
C THR A 36 12.21 13.11 -18.42
N TRP A 37 12.19 13.85 -17.33
CA TRP A 37 13.33 14.00 -16.42
C TRP A 37 13.22 13.17 -15.14
N MET A 38 12.02 12.87 -14.65
CA MET A 38 11.84 12.05 -13.46
C MET A 38 11.63 10.57 -13.84
N THR A 39 12.63 9.73 -13.61
CA THR A 39 12.56 8.28 -13.85
C THR A 39 12.56 7.49 -12.55
N SER A 40 13.16 8.05 -11.51
CA SER A 40 13.21 7.47 -10.16
C SER A 40 13.19 8.56 -9.11
N ILE A 41 12.80 8.20 -7.89
CA ILE A 41 12.74 9.09 -6.74
C ILE A 41 13.06 8.29 -5.46
N THR A 42 13.74 8.91 -4.51
CA THR A 42 14.01 8.28 -3.22
C THR A 42 12.84 8.46 -2.26
N VAL A 43 12.77 7.62 -1.23
CA VAL A 43 11.79 7.78 -0.14
C VAL A 43 12.02 9.10 0.59
N GLU A 44 13.27 9.53 0.73
CA GLU A 44 13.61 10.81 1.38
C GLU A 44 13.17 12.02 0.54
N ASP A 45 13.30 11.96 -0.78
CA ASP A 45 12.76 12.99 -1.68
C ASP A 45 11.23 13.09 -1.56
N LEU A 46 10.55 11.94 -1.57
CA LEU A 46 9.09 11.89 -1.37
C LEU A 46 8.70 12.49 -0.03
N LYS A 47 9.42 12.17 1.04
CA LYS A 47 9.19 12.75 2.36
C LYS A 47 9.37 14.27 2.33
N THR A 48 10.47 14.74 1.77
CA THR A 48 10.76 16.19 1.63
C THR A 48 9.66 16.91 0.85
N ILE A 49 9.06 16.26 -0.15
CA ILE A 49 7.97 16.82 -0.95
C ILE A 49 6.64 16.83 -0.18
N TRP A 50 6.33 15.76 0.56
CA TRP A 50 4.98 15.51 1.08
C TRP A 50 4.80 15.82 2.58
N GLU A 51 5.86 15.97 3.36
CA GLU A 51 5.74 16.27 4.79
C GLU A 51 5.05 17.63 5.06
N PRO A 52 4.40 17.82 6.22
CA PRO A 52 3.74 19.08 6.57
C PRO A 52 4.65 20.30 6.49
N ALA A 53 5.94 20.13 6.79
CA ALA A 53 6.93 21.22 6.78
C ALA A 53 7.23 21.74 5.37
N ALA A 54 6.91 20.97 4.32
CA ALA A 54 7.09 21.34 2.92
C ALA A 54 6.06 22.37 2.43
N GLN A 55 4.92 22.49 3.12
CA GLN A 55 3.82 23.36 2.70
C GLN A 55 4.28 24.79 2.48
N SER A 56 3.99 25.33 1.30
CA SER A 56 4.38 26.67 0.87
C SER A 56 5.90 26.98 0.84
N LYS A 57 6.76 26.00 1.16
CA LYS A 57 8.23 26.15 1.16
C LYS A 57 8.86 25.39 -0.01
N ILE A 58 8.48 24.14 -0.21
CA ILE A 58 8.95 23.33 -1.31
C ILE A 58 7.92 23.46 -2.44
N THR A 59 8.19 24.39 -3.35
CA THR A 59 7.27 24.78 -4.43
C THR A 59 7.84 24.57 -5.82
N ARG A 60 9.14 24.25 -5.92
CA ARG A 60 9.83 24.04 -7.20
C ARG A 60 10.66 22.76 -7.17
N TRP A 61 10.73 22.08 -8.31
CA TRP A 61 11.47 20.82 -8.44
C TRP A 61 12.98 20.98 -8.20
N SER A 62 13.56 22.10 -8.62
CA SER A 62 14.96 22.43 -8.38
C SER A 62 15.33 22.58 -6.89
N GLN A 63 14.35 22.67 -5.99
CA GLN A 63 14.59 22.67 -4.53
C GLN A 63 14.83 21.25 -3.98
N ILE A 64 14.41 20.22 -4.72
CA ILE A 64 14.68 18.82 -4.33
C ILE A 64 16.04 18.40 -4.88
N HIS A 65 16.26 18.57 -6.18
CA HIS A 65 17.54 18.34 -6.83
C HIS A 65 17.87 19.49 -7.78
N SER A 66 19.09 20.01 -7.72
CA SER A 66 19.52 21.16 -8.50
C SER A 66 19.56 20.92 -10.03
N ASP A 67 19.65 19.64 -10.43
CA ASP A 67 19.63 19.21 -11.84
C ASP A 67 18.20 18.99 -12.37
N TRP A 68 17.18 19.04 -11.50
CA TRP A 68 15.79 19.00 -11.93
C TRP A 68 15.33 20.39 -12.41
N PRO A 69 14.29 20.43 -13.29
CA PRO A 69 13.83 21.71 -13.84
C PRO A 69 13.42 22.72 -12.75
N ASP A 70 13.75 23.97 -12.97
CA ASP A 70 13.21 25.07 -12.17
C ASP A 70 11.78 25.37 -12.56
N ALA A 71 10.88 24.43 -12.23
CA ALA A 71 9.46 24.44 -12.55
C ALA A 71 8.63 24.24 -11.27
N PRO A 72 7.38 24.73 -11.24
CA PRO A 72 6.52 24.56 -10.08
C PRO A 72 6.20 23.09 -9.83
N ILE A 73 6.15 22.69 -8.57
CA ILE A 73 5.65 21.39 -8.12
C ILE A 73 4.12 21.43 -8.15
N VAL A 74 3.51 20.45 -8.78
CA VAL A 74 2.06 20.25 -8.78
C VAL A 74 1.78 18.85 -8.25
N LEU A 75 1.01 18.75 -7.17
CA LEU A 75 0.81 17.49 -6.45
C LEU A 75 -0.65 17.03 -6.51
N PHE A 76 -0.82 15.73 -6.70
CA PHE A 76 -2.10 15.03 -6.69
C PHE A 76 -2.02 13.83 -5.75
N GLY A 77 -3.02 13.64 -4.90
CA GLY A 77 -3.03 12.53 -3.97
C GLY A 77 -4.41 12.25 -3.42
N ALA A 78 -4.54 11.12 -2.75
CA ALA A 78 -5.78 10.72 -2.11
C ALA A 78 -6.22 11.73 -1.05
N GLY A 79 -7.52 11.84 -0.82
CA GLY A 79 -8.10 12.65 0.22
C GLY A 79 -7.93 12.05 1.62
N SER A 80 -8.24 12.83 2.64
CA SER A 80 -8.00 12.50 4.06
C SER A 80 -8.82 11.30 4.57
N ASP A 81 -9.88 10.91 3.88
CA ASP A 81 -10.76 9.80 4.26
C ASP A 81 -10.37 8.48 3.57
N SER A 82 -9.30 8.52 2.75
CA SER A 82 -8.78 7.37 2.02
C SER A 82 -7.74 6.57 2.80
N GLY A 83 -7.87 5.25 2.82
CA GLY A 83 -6.82 4.36 3.32
C GLY A 83 -5.51 4.44 2.51
N THR A 84 -5.57 4.91 1.26
CA THR A 84 -4.40 5.24 0.42
C THR A 84 -3.61 6.41 1.00
N PHE A 85 -4.31 7.46 1.46
CA PHE A 85 -3.69 8.59 2.14
C PHE A 85 -3.01 8.19 3.45
N ASP A 86 -3.71 7.44 4.28
CA ASP A 86 -3.16 6.97 5.56
C ASP A 86 -1.90 6.15 5.34
N TYR A 87 -1.95 5.21 4.38
CA TYR A 87 -0.81 4.35 4.09
C TYR A 87 0.37 5.11 3.46
N PHE A 88 0.12 5.98 2.49
CA PHE A 88 1.19 6.77 1.87
C PHE A 88 1.91 7.64 2.89
N THR A 89 1.15 8.35 3.73
CA THR A 89 1.73 9.24 4.74
C THR A 89 2.49 8.48 5.82
N ASP A 90 1.99 7.32 6.24
CA ASP A 90 2.71 6.45 7.18
C ASP A 90 4.02 5.93 6.58
N ALA A 91 3.97 5.38 5.36
CA ALA A 91 5.12 4.77 4.69
C ALA A 91 6.21 5.80 4.30
N ILE A 92 5.83 7.02 3.91
CA ILE A 92 6.75 8.03 3.38
C ILE A 92 7.13 9.06 4.44
N VAL A 93 6.15 9.61 5.15
CA VAL A 93 6.40 10.66 6.15
C VAL A 93 6.73 10.07 7.52
N GLY A 94 6.35 8.80 7.75
CA GLY A 94 6.56 8.09 9.01
C GLY A 94 5.47 8.37 10.06
N LYS A 95 4.35 8.95 9.64
CA LYS A 95 3.18 9.18 10.50
C LYS A 95 1.93 9.25 9.64
N ALA A 96 0.98 8.33 9.87
CA ALA A 96 -0.30 8.34 9.19
C ALA A 96 -1.00 9.71 9.34
N LYS A 97 -1.61 10.15 8.25
CA LYS A 97 -2.32 11.44 8.11
C LYS A 97 -1.44 12.70 8.21
N ALA A 98 -0.12 12.57 8.29
CA ALA A 98 0.79 13.71 8.27
C ALA A 98 1.17 14.06 6.83
N SER A 99 0.62 15.15 6.30
CA SER A 99 0.90 15.63 4.94
C SER A 99 0.79 17.15 4.88
N ARG A 100 1.43 17.74 3.86
CA ARG A 100 1.11 19.11 3.43
C ARG A 100 -0.35 19.18 2.94
N GLY A 101 -0.97 20.35 3.01
CA GLY A 101 -2.36 20.54 2.61
C GLY A 101 -2.54 21.26 1.26
N ASP A 102 -1.45 21.76 0.65
CA ASP A 102 -1.47 22.54 -0.59
C ASP A 102 -1.28 21.65 -1.86
N TYR A 103 -1.97 20.51 -1.90
CA TYR A 103 -2.04 19.62 -3.05
C TYR A 103 -3.49 19.41 -3.48
N THR A 104 -3.73 18.90 -4.68
CA THR A 104 -5.06 18.50 -5.12
C THR A 104 -5.41 17.16 -4.54
N ALA A 105 -6.31 17.15 -3.56
CA ALA A 105 -6.83 15.96 -2.92
C ALA A 105 -8.10 15.47 -3.61
N SER A 106 -8.26 14.16 -3.82
CA SER A 106 -9.48 13.56 -4.33
C SER A 106 -9.64 12.12 -3.82
N GLU A 107 -10.91 11.75 -3.51
CA GLU A 107 -11.28 10.34 -3.27
C GLU A 107 -11.57 9.60 -4.60
N ASP A 108 -11.72 10.33 -5.72
CA ASP A 108 -11.87 9.75 -7.04
C ASP A 108 -10.51 9.68 -7.76
N ASP A 109 -9.97 8.47 -7.88
CA ASP A 109 -8.70 8.23 -8.55
C ASP A 109 -8.70 8.67 -10.02
N ASN A 110 -9.86 8.77 -10.70
CA ASN A 110 -9.92 9.27 -12.07
C ASN A 110 -9.58 10.77 -12.14
N VAL A 111 -9.94 11.54 -11.13
CA VAL A 111 -9.56 12.96 -11.01
C VAL A 111 -8.03 13.07 -10.86
N LEU A 112 -7.43 12.20 -10.04
CA LEU A 112 -5.98 12.17 -9.85
C LEU A 112 -5.27 11.79 -11.14
N VAL A 113 -5.73 10.75 -11.83
CA VAL A 113 -5.19 10.32 -13.13
C VAL A 113 -5.22 11.46 -14.16
N GLN A 114 -6.36 12.13 -14.32
CA GLN A 114 -6.50 13.24 -15.26
C GLN A 114 -5.58 14.42 -14.91
N GLY A 115 -5.48 14.77 -13.64
CA GLY A 115 -4.61 15.83 -13.17
C GLY A 115 -3.14 15.55 -13.47
N ILE A 116 -2.67 14.33 -13.19
CA ILE A 116 -1.28 13.91 -13.45
C ILE A 116 -1.00 13.83 -14.96
N GLU A 117 -1.89 13.20 -15.74
CA GLU A 117 -1.73 13.04 -17.19
C GLU A 117 -1.50 14.38 -17.90
N ASN A 118 -2.31 15.38 -17.53
CA ASN A 118 -2.35 16.65 -18.24
C ASN A 118 -1.31 17.69 -17.81
N ASN A 119 -0.55 17.43 -16.77
CA ASN A 119 0.46 18.35 -16.27
C ASN A 119 1.86 17.69 -16.21
N LYS A 120 2.78 18.14 -17.08
CA LYS A 120 4.15 17.60 -17.13
C LYS A 120 4.96 17.81 -15.85
N ASN A 121 4.56 18.74 -15.00
CA ASN A 121 5.19 19.03 -13.72
C ASN A 121 4.47 18.37 -12.54
N ALA A 122 3.44 17.56 -12.80
CA ALA A 122 2.70 16.86 -11.78
C ALA A 122 3.46 15.63 -11.26
N LEU A 123 3.33 15.41 -9.97
CA LEU A 123 3.60 14.15 -9.27
C LEU A 123 2.37 13.78 -8.48
N GLY A 124 2.00 12.50 -8.49
CA GLY A 124 0.94 12.02 -7.64
C GLY A 124 1.17 10.59 -7.19
N TYR A 125 0.36 10.12 -6.26
CA TYR A 125 0.30 8.73 -5.86
C TYR A 125 -1.13 8.21 -5.95
N ILE A 126 -1.27 7.00 -6.47
CA ILE A 126 -2.54 6.30 -6.69
C ILE A 126 -2.38 4.80 -6.38
N PRO A 127 -3.45 4.06 -6.12
CA PRO A 127 -3.39 2.61 -6.02
C PRO A 127 -2.83 1.95 -7.28
N PHE A 128 -2.01 0.92 -7.12
CA PHE A 128 -1.42 0.18 -8.25
C PHE A 128 -2.48 -0.38 -9.19
N ALA A 129 -3.62 -0.82 -8.67
CA ALA A 129 -4.74 -1.32 -9.47
C ALA A 129 -5.24 -0.28 -10.49
N TYR A 130 -5.33 0.98 -10.09
CA TYR A 130 -5.69 2.09 -10.99
C TYR A 130 -4.58 2.41 -11.97
N TYR A 131 -3.32 2.48 -11.52
CA TYR A 131 -2.18 2.66 -12.42
C TYR A 131 -2.13 1.57 -13.48
N ALA A 132 -2.27 0.31 -13.13
CA ALA A 132 -2.25 -0.82 -14.05
C ALA A 132 -3.35 -0.73 -15.13
N ALA A 133 -4.48 -0.09 -14.83
CA ALA A 133 -5.54 0.20 -15.81
C ALA A 133 -5.21 1.38 -16.71
N GLN A 134 -4.30 2.28 -16.34
CA GLN A 134 -4.04 3.58 -16.96
C GLN A 134 -2.58 3.76 -17.41
N MET A 135 -1.83 2.68 -17.60
CA MET A 135 -0.40 2.71 -17.99
C MET A 135 -0.09 3.51 -19.27
N LYS A 136 -1.10 3.73 -20.13
CA LYS A 136 -0.95 4.59 -21.33
C LYS A 136 -1.03 6.08 -21.01
N LYS A 137 -1.66 6.44 -19.89
CA LYS A 137 -1.89 7.83 -19.46
C LYS A 137 -0.90 8.30 -18.41
N LEU A 138 -0.26 7.38 -17.72
CA LEU A 138 0.65 7.66 -16.61
C LEU A 138 1.98 6.95 -16.81
N LYS A 139 3.04 7.60 -16.35
CA LYS A 139 4.37 7.02 -16.22
C LYS A 139 4.66 6.78 -14.75
N ALA A 140 4.90 5.52 -14.37
CA ALA A 140 5.38 5.20 -13.02
C ALA A 140 6.79 5.72 -12.82
N VAL A 141 7.06 6.19 -11.60
CA VAL A 141 8.39 6.57 -11.13
C VAL A 141 8.93 5.43 -10.27
N ALA A 142 10.15 4.99 -10.54
CA ALA A 142 10.78 3.95 -9.73
C ALA A 142 11.12 4.47 -8.33
N ILE A 143 10.81 3.69 -7.30
CA ILE A 143 11.21 4.01 -5.92
C ILE A 143 12.61 3.49 -5.67
N VAL A 144 13.51 4.35 -5.23
CA VAL A 144 14.88 3.97 -4.91
C VAL A 144 14.92 3.42 -3.50
N GLY A 145 15.06 2.11 -3.40
CA GLY A 145 15.29 1.38 -2.15
C GLY A 145 16.75 0.98 -1.96
N LYS A 146 17.00 0.09 -1.01
CA LYS A 146 18.36 -0.41 -0.71
C LYS A 146 19.04 -1.09 -1.90
N ASN A 147 18.25 -1.69 -2.79
CA ASN A 147 18.72 -2.45 -3.96
C ASN A 147 18.64 -1.64 -5.28
N GLY A 148 18.50 -0.32 -5.18
CA GLY A 148 18.36 0.56 -6.34
C GLY A 148 16.90 0.87 -6.71
N PRO A 149 16.66 1.45 -7.91
CA PRO A 149 15.33 1.87 -8.34
C PRO A 149 14.47 0.65 -8.74
N VAL A 150 13.25 0.56 -8.17
CA VAL A 150 12.28 -0.51 -8.43
C VAL A 150 10.97 0.09 -8.90
N LEU A 151 10.47 -0.37 -10.05
CA LEU A 151 9.14 -0.01 -10.57
C LEU A 151 8.04 -0.84 -9.90
N PRO A 152 6.83 -0.29 -9.78
CA PRO A 152 5.67 -1.04 -9.31
C PRO A 152 5.32 -2.13 -10.33
N SER A 153 5.29 -3.37 -9.86
CA SER A 153 4.81 -4.53 -10.61
C SER A 153 4.37 -5.62 -9.64
N ALA A 154 3.45 -6.49 -10.07
CA ALA A 154 3.03 -7.63 -9.26
C ALA A 154 4.23 -8.49 -8.82
N GLU A 155 5.18 -8.73 -9.72
CA GLU A 155 6.40 -9.49 -9.44
C GLU A 155 7.25 -8.84 -8.34
N ASN A 156 7.51 -7.52 -8.44
CA ASN A 156 8.33 -6.80 -7.46
C ASN A 156 7.64 -6.69 -6.09
N VAL A 157 6.31 -6.62 -6.07
CA VAL A 157 5.53 -6.61 -4.83
C VAL A 157 5.59 -7.98 -4.15
N VAL A 158 5.31 -9.06 -4.89
CA VAL A 158 5.34 -10.44 -4.35
C VAL A 158 6.74 -10.81 -3.83
N LYS A 159 7.79 -10.37 -4.52
CA LYS A 159 9.19 -10.58 -4.10
C LYS A 159 9.66 -9.67 -2.96
N GLY A 160 8.80 -8.76 -2.48
CA GLY A 160 9.19 -7.80 -1.43
C GLY A 160 10.24 -6.78 -1.88
N HIS A 161 10.36 -6.50 -3.17
CA HIS A 161 11.33 -5.55 -3.70
C HIS A 161 10.77 -4.12 -3.75
N TYR A 162 9.45 -3.95 -3.93
CA TYR A 162 8.80 -2.65 -4.06
C TYR A 162 8.42 -2.06 -2.71
N LEU A 163 9.41 -1.60 -1.97
CA LEU A 163 9.26 -1.05 -0.61
C LEU A 163 9.59 0.44 -0.57
N PRO A 164 8.92 1.20 0.33
CA PRO A 164 7.91 0.80 1.33
C PRO A 164 6.47 0.86 0.80
N LEU A 165 6.24 1.01 -0.49
CA LEU A 165 4.93 1.27 -1.10
C LEU A 165 4.15 0.00 -1.48
N SER A 166 4.45 -1.12 -0.83
CA SER A 166 3.64 -2.35 -0.90
C SER A 166 3.42 -2.94 0.49
N ARG A 167 2.22 -3.49 0.72
CA ARG A 167 1.83 -4.10 1.99
C ARG A 167 0.89 -5.26 1.79
N PRO A 168 0.92 -6.29 2.65
CA PRO A 168 -0.13 -7.31 2.68
C PRO A 168 -1.44 -6.74 3.26
N LEU A 169 -2.55 -7.21 2.72
CA LEU A 169 -3.90 -6.99 3.24
C LEU A 169 -4.36 -8.22 3.99
N PHE A 170 -5.14 -8.01 5.06
CA PHE A 170 -5.60 -9.06 5.94
C PHE A 170 -7.12 -9.05 6.09
N MET A 171 -7.68 -10.24 6.20
CA MET A 171 -9.04 -10.45 6.69
C MET A 171 -8.96 -10.84 8.17
N TYR A 172 -9.76 -10.18 8.99
CA TYR A 172 -9.91 -10.51 10.41
C TYR A 172 -11.24 -11.20 10.65
N VAL A 173 -11.18 -12.37 11.27
CA VAL A 173 -12.36 -13.16 11.61
C VAL A 173 -12.37 -13.39 13.12
N SER A 174 -13.41 -12.93 13.82
CA SER A 174 -13.50 -13.22 15.25
C SER A 174 -13.69 -14.71 15.51
N GLU A 175 -13.10 -15.22 16.57
CA GLU A 175 -13.24 -16.63 16.99
C GLU A 175 -14.70 -17.05 17.16
N ALA A 176 -15.53 -16.16 17.71
CA ALA A 176 -16.96 -16.43 17.88
C ALA A 176 -17.69 -16.57 16.53
N ALA A 177 -17.40 -15.67 15.57
CA ALA A 177 -17.99 -15.74 14.22
C ALA A 177 -17.51 -16.96 13.45
N ALA A 178 -16.26 -17.36 13.61
CA ALA A 178 -15.68 -18.54 12.99
C ALA A 178 -16.35 -19.88 13.37
N LYS A 179 -17.15 -19.90 14.45
CA LYS A 179 -17.94 -21.09 14.83
C LYS A 179 -19.16 -21.30 13.93
N ARG A 180 -19.61 -20.27 13.23
CA ARG A 180 -20.77 -20.30 12.34
C ARG A 180 -20.39 -20.88 10.98
N GLN A 181 -21.24 -21.79 10.45
CA GLN A 181 -20.93 -22.50 9.22
C GLN A 181 -20.84 -21.57 8.01
N GLU A 182 -21.70 -20.58 7.93
CA GLU A 182 -21.69 -19.60 6.84
C GLU A 182 -20.40 -18.77 6.82
N VAL A 183 -19.83 -18.45 7.98
CA VAL A 183 -18.54 -17.73 8.08
C VAL A 183 -17.39 -18.63 7.64
N LYS A 184 -17.38 -19.91 8.09
CA LYS A 184 -16.38 -20.88 7.63
C LYS A 184 -16.41 -21.05 6.12
N SER A 185 -17.59 -21.23 5.55
CA SER A 185 -17.76 -21.40 4.10
C SER A 185 -17.31 -20.15 3.34
N PHE A 186 -17.60 -18.95 3.86
CA PHE A 186 -17.14 -17.69 3.26
C PHE A 186 -15.61 -17.56 3.29
N VAL A 187 -14.98 -17.83 4.44
CA VAL A 187 -13.52 -17.77 4.58
C VAL A 187 -12.84 -18.77 3.65
N GLU A 188 -13.33 -20.01 3.60
CA GLU A 188 -12.80 -21.04 2.74
C GLU A 188 -12.94 -20.67 1.25
N TYR A 189 -14.13 -20.20 0.84
CA TYR A 189 -14.36 -19.70 -0.52
C TYR A 189 -13.40 -18.55 -0.86
N TYR A 190 -13.24 -17.58 0.06
CA TYR A 190 -12.38 -16.44 -0.15
C TYR A 190 -10.90 -16.84 -0.33
N LEU A 191 -10.41 -17.79 0.46
CA LEU A 191 -9.03 -18.26 0.37
C LEU A 191 -8.79 -19.23 -0.79
N THR A 192 -9.85 -19.76 -1.43
CA THR A 192 -9.77 -20.72 -2.56
C THR A 192 -10.01 -20.03 -3.89
N GLU A 193 -11.13 -19.30 -4.01
CA GLU A 193 -11.55 -18.64 -5.26
C GLU A 193 -11.15 -17.16 -5.30
N GLY A 194 -10.92 -16.55 -4.13
CA GLY A 194 -10.53 -15.15 -4.00
C GLY A 194 -9.31 -14.74 -4.83
N PRO A 195 -8.24 -15.55 -4.95
CA PRO A 195 -7.07 -15.21 -5.76
C PRO A 195 -7.40 -14.81 -7.19
N LYS A 196 -8.35 -15.48 -7.83
CA LYS A 196 -8.85 -15.15 -9.16
C LYS A 196 -9.52 -13.77 -9.19
N LEU A 197 -10.45 -13.54 -8.25
CA LEU A 197 -11.21 -12.29 -8.13
C LEU A 197 -10.30 -11.11 -7.79
N ILE A 198 -9.31 -11.33 -6.93
CA ILE A 198 -8.28 -10.35 -6.59
C ILE A 198 -7.51 -9.91 -7.84
N ALA A 199 -7.11 -10.85 -8.69
CA ALA A 199 -6.44 -10.55 -9.95
C ALA A 199 -7.36 -9.81 -10.94
N GLU A 200 -8.65 -10.17 -11.02
CA GLU A 200 -9.64 -9.51 -11.89
C GLU A 200 -9.82 -8.02 -11.53
N VAL A 201 -9.83 -7.69 -10.23
CA VAL A 201 -9.89 -6.29 -9.76
C VAL A 201 -8.51 -5.62 -9.69
N ARG A 202 -7.47 -6.28 -10.24
CA ARG A 202 -6.10 -5.77 -10.37
C ARG A 202 -5.36 -5.52 -9.05
N TYR A 203 -5.84 -6.07 -7.95
CA TYR A 203 -5.00 -6.26 -6.78
C TYR A 203 -4.00 -7.40 -7.03
N ILE A 204 -3.01 -7.52 -6.19
CA ILE A 204 -1.94 -8.49 -6.37
C ILE A 204 -2.22 -9.70 -5.48
N PRO A 205 -2.52 -10.89 -6.06
CA PRO A 205 -2.70 -12.10 -5.27
C PRO A 205 -1.42 -12.47 -4.52
N LEU A 206 -1.58 -13.15 -3.38
CA LEU A 206 -0.48 -13.80 -2.70
C LEU A 206 0.02 -15.00 -3.51
N PRO A 207 1.26 -15.49 -3.27
CA PRO A 207 1.67 -16.80 -3.73
C PRO A 207 0.76 -17.92 -3.21
N GLU A 208 0.52 -18.95 -4.02
CA GLU A 208 -0.38 -20.06 -3.63
C GLU A 208 -0.03 -20.71 -2.27
N PRO A 209 1.26 -20.92 -1.91
CA PRO A 209 1.59 -21.44 -0.59
C PRO A 209 1.05 -20.61 0.57
N ALA A 210 1.00 -19.28 0.44
CA ALA A 210 0.48 -18.39 1.48
C ALA A 210 -1.02 -18.61 1.73
N TYR A 211 -1.82 -18.83 0.68
CA TYR A 211 -3.23 -19.19 0.83
C TYR A 211 -3.40 -20.56 1.49
N GLY A 212 -2.55 -21.54 1.14
CA GLY A 212 -2.51 -22.84 1.80
C GLY A 212 -2.26 -22.73 3.30
N MET A 213 -1.26 -21.96 3.70
CA MET A 213 -0.93 -21.68 5.11
C MET A 213 -2.06 -20.94 5.83
N ALA A 214 -2.71 -19.98 5.19
CA ALA A 214 -3.85 -19.25 5.77
C ALA A 214 -5.03 -20.20 6.04
N ARG A 215 -5.38 -21.09 5.10
CA ARG A 215 -6.42 -22.13 5.28
C ARG A 215 -6.05 -23.09 6.42
N GLU A 216 -4.81 -23.54 6.44
CA GLU A 216 -4.35 -24.46 7.50
C GLU A 216 -4.43 -23.80 8.87
N ARG A 217 -3.98 -22.54 9.00
CA ARG A 217 -4.07 -21.76 10.25
C ARG A 217 -5.50 -21.59 10.72
N PHE A 218 -6.43 -21.25 9.81
CA PHE A 218 -7.85 -21.12 10.12
C PHE A 218 -8.46 -22.46 10.56
N ASN A 219 -8.21 -23.55 9.82
CA ASN A 219 -8.75 -24.86 10.11
C ASN A 219 -8.21 -25.47 11.42
N LYS A 220 -6.96 -25.18 11.78
CA LYS A 220 -6.34 -25.60 13.05
C LYS A 220 -6.75 -24.73 14.25
N GLY A 221 -7.51 -23.65 14.03
CA GLY A 221 -7.92 -22.76 15.12
C GLY A 221 -6.80 -21.89 15.67
N VAL A 222 -5.76 -21.57 14.88
CA VAL A 222 -4.63 -20.75 15.33
C VAL A 222 -5.04 -19.29 15.34
N LEU A 223 -5.27 -18.75 16.52
CA LEU A 223 -5.67 -17.35 16.75
C LEU A 223 -4.46 -16.42 16.79
N GLY A 224 -4.70 -15.12 16.64
CA GLY A 224 -3.69 -14.06 16.81
C GLY A 224 -2.93 -13.71 15.52
N THR A 225 -1.82 -12.99 15.69
CA THR A 225 -1.01 -12.42 14.60
C THR A 225 0.45 -12.86 14.70
N GLY A 226 1.11 -13.08 13.57
CA GLY A 226 2.55 -13.31 13.50
C GLY A 226 3.41 -12.02 13.57
N PHE A 227 2.79 -10.84 13.64
CA PHE A 227 3.50 -9.54 13.69
C PHE A 227 3.74 -9.02 15.11
N GLY A 228 3.09 -9.59 16.14
CA GLY A 228 3.22 -9.09 17.51
C GLY A 228 2.71 -7.66 17.72
N GLY A 229 1.84 -7.16 16.84
CA GLY A 229 1.26 -5.82 16.93
C GLY A 229 2.15 -4.69 16.35
N VAL A 230 3.25 -5.03 15.69
CA VAL A 230 4.13 -4.06 15.02
C VAL A 230 4.22 -4.42 13.53
N PRO A 231 3.79 -3.52 12.62
CA PRO A 231 3.96 -3.75 11.19
C PRO A 231 5.43 -3.89 10.81
N GLU A 232 5.75 -4.96 10.10
CA GLU A 232 7.10 -5.17 9.54
C GLU A 232 7.03 -5.06 8.02
N VAL A 233 7.90 -4.21 7.46
CA VAL A 233 7.93 -3.95 6.02
C VAL A 233 8.95 -4.89 5.35
N GLY A 234 8.55 -5.52 4.25
CA GLY A 234 9.45 -6.30 3.41
C GLY A 234 9.64 -7.75 3.80
N LEU A 235 8.85 -8.28 4.74
CA LEU A 235 8.84 -9.71 5.03
C LEU A 235 7.96 -10.46 4.03
N ALA A 236 8.39 -11.67 3.67
CA ALA A 236 7.56 -12.60 2.93
C ALA A 236 6.34 -13.02 3.79
N VAL A 237 5.17 -13.12 3.16
CA VAL A 237 3.94 -13.49 3.87
C VAL A 237 4.07 -14.89 4.49
N GLU A 238 4.73 -15.81 3.80
CA GLU A 238 4.99 -17.17 4.28
C GLU A 238 5.86 -17.16 5.55
N GLU A 239 6.84 -16.27 5.64
CA GLU A 239 7.67 -16.13 6.84
C GLU A 239 6.82 -15.69 8.03
N ILE A 240 5.95 -14.69 7.84
CA ILE A 240 5.04 -14.19 8.87
C ILE A 240 4.07 -15.29 9.32
N MET A 241 3.49 -16.01 8.35
CA MET A 241 2.53 -17.09 8.64
C MET A 241 3.15 -18.27 9.36
N SER A 242 4.46 -18.46 9.27
CA SER A 242 5.20 -19.51 9.99
C SER A 242 5.51 -19.16 11.44
N ARG A 243 5.41 -17.89 11.82
CA ARG A 243 5.67 -17.44 13.19
C ARG A 243 4.54 -17.85 14.13
N PRO A 244 4.86 -18.16 15.39
CA PRO A 244 3.84 -18.32 16.42
C PRO A 244 3.07 -17.00 16.62
N PRO A 245 1.79 -17.06 16.95
CA PRO A 245 0.96 -15.89 17.20
C PRO A 245 1.29 -15.19 18.51
#